data_17840703afa9374da3fac3db8c324e6f
#
_entry.id   17840703afa9374da3fac3db8c324e6f
#
_cell.length_a   1.000
_cell.length_b   1.000
_cell.length_c   1.000
_cell.angle_alpha   90.00
_cell.angle_beta   90.00
_cell.angle_gamma   90.00
#
_symmetry.space_group_name_H-M   'P 1'
#
loop_
_entity.id
_entity.type
_entity.pdbx_description
1 polymer ?
#
loop_
_entity_poly.entity_id
_entity_poly.type
_entity_poly.pdbx_seq_one_letter_code
_entity_poly.pdbx_strand_id
1 'polypeptide(L)'
;MISPAYAQQMAAYNTWQNNSLRREVLKLDEAALTADRGAFFGSIFGTLNHLLWGDMLWMARFDGGEAQNRVIAQSVAYADTIGEWAARRVATDQRIVDWAAGLSADDLTGDVRWFSGSINAEVTKPRDMCVVHLFNHQTHHRGQI
;
A
#
# COMPACT_ATOMS: atom_id res chain seq x y z
N MET A 1 -8.09 10.74 16.97
CA MET A 1 -8.48 9.32 17.14
C MET A 1 -9.40 8.95 15.99
N ILE A 2 -9.07 7.90 15.23
CA ILE A 2 -9.91 7.37 14.14
C ILE A 2 -10.88 6.31 14.68
N SER A 3 -11.85 5.88 13.86
CA SER A 3 -12.83 4.85 14.20
C SER A 3 -12.77 3.68 13.22
N PRO A 4 -13.34 2.48 13.56
CA PRO A 4 -13.52 1.41 12.60
C PRO A 4 -14.27 1.85 11.34
N ALA A 5 -15.29 2.69 11.47
CA ALA A 5 -16.03 3.24 10.33
C ALA A 5 -15.14 4.09 9.40
N TYR A 6 -14.21 4.86 9.95
CA TYR A 6 -13.20 5.57 9.15
C TYR A 6 -12.33 4.58 8.35
N ALA A 7 -11.79 3.54 8.99
CA ALA A 7 -10.95 2.55 8.32
C ALA A 7 -11.72 1.82 7.21
N GLN A 8 -12.97 1.44 7.45
CA GLN A 8 -13.86 0.81 6.45
C GLN A 8 -14.13 1.73 5.26
N GLN A 9 -14.45 3.00 5.53
CA GLN A 9 -14.68 4.00 4.47
C GLN A 9 -13.43 4.22 3.62
N MET A 10 -12.27 4.32 4.26
CA MET A 10 -11.00 4.53 3.55
C MET A 10 -10.56 3.28 2.77
N ALA A 11 -10.81 2.08 3.28
CA ALA A 11 -10.56 0.83 2.55
C ALA A 11 -11.42 0.74 1.28
N ALA A 12 -12.71 1.06 1.38
CA ALA A 12 -13.62 1.10 0.23
C ALA A 12 -13.20 2.17 -0.79
N TYR A 13 -12.86 3.38 -0.33
CA TYR A 13 -12.35 4.46 -1.18
C TYR A 13 -11.06 4.06 -1.89
N ASN A 14 -10.13 3.46 -1.17
CA ASN A 14 -8.85 2.99 -1.71
C ASN A 14 -9.05 1.94 -2.82
N THR A 15 -9.92 0.96 -2.58
CA THR A 15 -10.30 -0.05 -3.58
C THR A 15 -10.91 0.59 -4.83
N TRP A 16 -11.81 1.56 -4.67
CA TRP A 16 -12.41 2.27 -5.79
C TRP A 16 -11.36 3.01 -6.63
N GLN A 17 -10.44 3.75 -5.99
CA GLN A 17 -9.35 4.47 -6.65
C GLN A 17 -8.39 3.52 -7.36
N ASN A 18 -7.99 2.44 -6.71
CA ASN A 18 -7.09 1.44 -7.29
C ASN A 18 -7.72 0.70 -8.48
N ASN A 19 -9.02 0.43 -8.44
CA ASN A 19 -9.75 -0.13 -9.57
C ASN A 19 -9.80 0.83 -10.77
N SER A 20 -9.96 2.14 -10.52
CA SER A 20 -9.91 3.15 -11.57
C SER A 20 -8.52 3.22 -12.20
N LEU A 21 -7.49 3.32 -11.37
CA LEU A 21 -6.09 3.34 -11.81
C LEU A 21 -5.73 2.08 -12.60
N ARG A 22 -6.09 0.89 -12.09
CA ARG A 22 -5.83 -0.39 -12.74
C ARG A 22 -6.43 -0.47 -14.15
N ARG A 23 -7.65 0.02 -14.36
CA ARG A 23 -8.27 0.06 -15.69
C ARG A 23 -7.48 0.91 -16.68
N GLU A 24 -6.87 1.99 -16.24
CA GLU A 24 -6.10 2.88 -17.11
C GLU A 24 -4.70 2.33 -17.39
N VAL A 25 -3.99 1.89 -16.36
CA VAL A 25 -2.61 1.39 -16.55
C VAL A 25 -2.54 0.08 -17.35
N LEU A 26 -3.58 -0.74 -17.32
CA LEU A 26 -3.66 -1.96 -18.14
C LEU A 26 -3.83 -1.69 -19.65
N LYS A 27 -4.12 -0.44 -20.05
CA LYS A 27 -4.17 -0.02 -21.46
C LYS A 27 -2.80 0.42 -22.00
N LEU A 28 -1.85 0.65 -21.10
CA LEU A 28 -0.52 1.11 -21.45
C LEU A 28 0.36 -0.05 -21.90
N ASP A 29 1.21 0.20 -22.89
CA ASP A 29 2.25 -0.74 -23.26
C ASP A 29 3.42 -0.70 -22.25
N GLU A 30 4.32 -1.66 -22.35
CA GLU A 30 5.47 -1.78 -21.46
C GLU A 30 6.38 -0.54 -21.54
N ALA A 31 6.57 0.02 -22.72
CA ALA A 31 7.40 1.20 -22.90
C ALA A 31 6.83 2.42 -22.15
N ALA A 32 5.51 2.64 -22.20
CA ALA A 32 4.85 3.71 -21.48
C ALA A 32 4.87 3.50 -19.96
N LEU A 33 4.72 2.25 -19.50
CA LEU A 33 4.75 1.89 -18.08
C LEU A 33 6.13 2.08 -17.46
N THR A 34 7.19 1.78 -18.20
CA THR A 34 8.58 1.76 -17.68
C THR A 34 9.38 3.01 -18.03
N ALA A 35 8.87 3.89 -18.91
CA ALA A 35 9.53 5.13 -19.26
C ALA A 35 9.87 5.95 -18.01
N ASP A 36 11.13 6.42 -17.94
CA ASP A 36 11.53 7.38 -16.90
C ASP A 36 10.80 8.71 -17.12
N ARG A 37 10.06 9.13 -16.11
CA ARG A 37 9.27 10.36 -16.11
C ARG A 37 9.81 11.43 -15.17
N GLY A 38 11.01 11.22 -14.60
CA GLY A 38 11.58 12.10 -13.60
C GLY A 38 10.82 12.07 -12.26
N ALA A 39 9.94 11.10 -12.05
CA ALA A 39 9.22 10.90 -10.80
C ALA A 39 10.12 10.23 -9.75
N PHE A 40 9.73 10.31 -8.46
CA PHE A 40 10.54 9.78 -7.36
C PHE A 40 10.91 8.29 -7.53
N PHE A 41 9.99 7.49 -8.05
CA PHE A 41 10.21 6.07 -8.35
C PHE A 41 10.51 5.80 -9.83
N GLY A 42 10.92 6.81 -10.59
CA GLY A 42 11.34 6.75 -11.98
C GLY A 42 10.17 6.64 -12.96
N SER A 43 9.33 5.61 -12.82
CA SER A 43 8.29 5.29 -13.80
C SER A 43 6.91 5.06 -13.14
N ILE A 44 5.87 4.99 -13.97
CA ILE A 44 4.53 4.59 -13.56
C ILE A 44 4.60 3.21 -12.88
N PHE A 45 5.22 2.23 -13.53
CA PHE A 45 5.28 0.87 -13.00
C PHE A 45 6.10 0.78 -11.70
N GLY A 46 7.17 1.56 -11.57
CA GLY A 46 7.94 1.66 -10.31
C GLY A 46 7.07 2.20 -9.16
N THR A 47 6.26 3.24 -9.42
CA THR A 47 5.36 3.82 -8.42
C THR A 47 4.24 2.86 -8.03
N LEU A 48 3.64 2.16 -9.01
CA LEU A 48 2.62 1.13 -8.77
C LEU A 48 3.15 -0.01 -7.89
N ASN A 49 4.36 -0.48 -8.18
CA ASN A 49 5.03 -1.52 -7.40
C ASN A 49 5.34 -1.06 -5.98
N HIS A 50 5.84 0.16 -5.81
CA HIS A 50 6.12 0.71 -4.48
C HIS A 50 4.85 0.80 -3.62
N LEU A 51 3.73 1.24 -4.19
CA LEU A 51 2.44 1.28 -3.49
C LEU A 51 1.99 -0.10 -3.02
N LEU A 52 2.05 -1.09 -3.89
CA LEU A 52 1.67 -2.46 -3.56
C LEU A 52 2.58 -3.05 -2.46
N TRP A 53 3.89 -2.83 -2.58
CA TRP A 53 4.87 -3.23 -1.59
C TRP A 53 4.60 -2.57 -0.23
N GLY A 54 4.29 -1.27 -0.21
CA GLY A 54 4.00 -0.51 1.00
C GLY A 54 2.75 -1.01 1.71
N ASP A 55 1.69 -1.33 0.96
CA ASP A 55 0.47 -1.89 1.53
C ASP A 55 0.71 -3.26 2.16
N MET A 56 1.43 -4.15 1.49
CA MET A 56 1.78 -5.46 2.04
C MET A 56 2.62 -5.35 3.31
N LEU A 57 3.54 -4.38 3.35
CA LEU A 57 4.35 -4.08 4.53
C LEU A 57 3.49 -3.65 5.73
N TRP A 58 2.55 -2.71 5.49
CA TRP A 58 1.69 -2.21 6.56
C TRP A 58 0.64 -3.23 6.99
N MET A 59 0.07 -3.96 6.05
CA MET A 59 -0.91 -5.00 6.40
C MET A 59 -0.30 -6.10 7.26
N ALA A 60 0.93 -6.55 6.96
CA ALA A 60 1.62 -7.52 7.81
C ALA A 60 1.81 -7.03 9.26
N ARG A 61 1.97 -5.71 9.45
CA ARG A 61 2.06 -5.10 10.79
C ARG A 61 0.72 -5.01 11.50
N PHE A 62 -0.38 -4.90 10.75
CA PHE A 62 -1.72 -4.72 11.32
C PHE A 62 -2.42 -6.04 11.61
N ASP A 63 -2.36 -7.00 10.69
CA ASP A 63 -3.08 -8.28 10.79
C ASP A 63 -2.18 -9.49 11.08
N GLY A 64 -0.84 -9.31 11.06
CA GLY A 64 0.11 -10.40 11.28
C GLY A 64 0.17 -11.42 10.13
N GLY A 65 -0.46 -11.12 9.00
CA GLY A 65 -0.49 -11.99 7.84
C GLY A 65 0.78 -11.93 6.99
N GLU A 66 0.67 -12.35 5.74
CA GLU A 66 1.80 -12.39 4.81
C GLU A 66 2.49 -11.03 4.70
N ALA A 67 3.82 -11.03 4.92
CA ALA A 67 4.67 -9.87 4.75
C ALA A 67 5.31 -9.87 3.35
N GLN A 68 5.56 -8.67 2.83
CA GLN A 68 6.44 -8.53 1.67
C GLN A 68 7.87 -9.01 2.03
N ASN A 69 8.56 -9.61 1.06
CA ASN A 69 9.88 -10.22 1.26
C ASN A 69 11.03 -9.40 0.66
N ARG A 70 10.79 -8.15 0.28
CA ARG A 70 11.79 -7.26 -0.33
C ARG A 70 12.00 -6.01 0.52
N VAL A 71 13.24 -5.52 0.56
CA VAL A 71 13.57 -4.24 1.20
C VAL A 71 13.06 -3.06 0.38
N ILE A 72 12.93 -1.89 1.00
CA ILE A 72 12.38 -0.69 0.36
C ILE A 72 13.08 -0.33 -0.96
N ALA A 73 14.38 -0.51 -1.06
CA ALA A 73 15.14 -0.26 -2.29
C ALA A 73 14.70 -1.14 -3.47
N GLN A 74 14.06 -2.27 -3.20
CA GLN A 74 13.54 -3.23 -4.19
C GLN A 74 12.03 -3.06 -4.43
N SER A 75 11.38 -2.12 -3.76
CA SER A 75 9.94 -1.93 -3.84
C SER A 75 9.43 -1.61 -5.25
N VAL A 76 10.24 -0.91 -6.04
CA VAL A 76 9.93 -0.53 -7.44
C VAL A 76 9.87 -1.72 -8.41
N ALA A 77 10.33 -2.90 -7.99
CA ALA A 77 10.33 -4.15 -8.75
C ALA A 77 9.59 -5.27 -8.01
N TYR A 78 8.53 -4.95 -7.28
CA TYR A 78 7.81 -5.90 -6.42
C TYR A 78 7.01 -6.95 -7.22
N ALA A 79 6.39 -6.56 -8.32
CA ALA A 79 5.82 -7.45 -9.33
C ALA A 79 6.63 -7.31 -10.62
N ASP A 80 6.79 -8.41 -11.36
CA ASP A 80 7.60 -8.44 -12.58
C ASP A 80 6.83 -7.96 -13.82
N THR A 81 5.50 -8.09 -13.82
CA THR A 81 4.63 -7.67 -14.92
C THR A 81 3.43 -6.87 -14.42
N ILE A 82 2.84 -6.06 -15.33
CA ILE A 82 1.63 -5.32 -15.00
C ILE A 82 0.43 -6.23 -14.71
N GLY A 83 0.36 -7.40 -15.34
CA GLY A 83 -0.66 -8.40 -15.08
C GLY A 83 -0.53 -9.00 -13.67
N GLU A 84 0.68 -9.34 -13.24
CA GLU A 84 0.96 -9.79 -11.89
C GLU A 84 0.64 -8.72 -10.86
N TRP A 85 1.09 -7.47 -11.10
CA TRP A 85 0.75 -6.34 -10.25
C TRP A 85 -0.77 -6.19 -10.10
N ALA A 86 -1.52 -6.26 -11.20
CA ALA A 86 -2.97 -6.09 -11.18
C ALA A 86 -3.67 -7.17 -10.35
N ALA A 87 -3.25 -8.43 -10.46
CA ALA A 87 -3.78 -9.53 -9.66
C ALA A 87 -3.47 -9.36 -8.17
N ARG A 88 -2.22 -9.05 -7.84
CA ARG A 88 -1.79 -8.79 -6.45
C ARG A 88 -2.49 -7.56 -5.86
N ARG A 89 -2.71 -6.49 -6.66
CA ARG A 89 -3.41 -5.28 -6.20
C ARG A 89 -4.84 -5.61 -5.78
N VAL A 90 -5.58 -6.39 -6.57
CA VAL A 90 -6.94 -6.82 -6.24
C VAL A 90 -6.95 -7.62 -4.93
N ALA A 91 -6.06 -8.59 -4.79
CA ALA A 91 -5.97 -9.41 -3.58
C ALA A 91 -5.61 -8.58 -2.34
N THR A 92 -4.69 -7.62 -2.48
CA THR A 92 -4.28 -6.74 -1.37
C THR A 92 -5.40 -5.76 -0.99
N ASP A 93 -6.13 -5.20 -1.96
CA ASP A 93 -7.28 -4.35 -1.67
C ASP A 93 -8.36 -5.12 -0.91
N GLN A 94 -8.65 -6.36 -1.30
CA GLN A 94 -9.60 -7.21 -0.59
C GLN A 94 -9.12 -7.49 0.84
N ARG A 95 -7.82 -7.80 1.05
CA ARG A 95 -7.23 -7.98 2.38
C ARG A 95 -7.44 -6.75 3.27
N ILE A 96 -7.24 -5.54 2.73
CA ILE A 96 -7.44 -4.28 3.46
C ILE A 96 -8.92 -4.11 3.84
N VAL A 97 -9.84 -4.42 2.92
CA VAL A 97 -11.30 -4.36 3.17
C VAL A 97 -11.71 -5.34 4.27
N ASP A 98 -11.26 -6.59 4.18
CA ASP A 98 -11.60 -7.64 5.14
C ASP A 98 -11.03 -7.33 6.54
N TRP A 99 -9.78 -6.84 6.60
CA TRP A 99 -9.18 -6.36 7.84
C TRP A 99 -9.99 -5.21 8.45
N ALA A 100 -10.33 -4.19 7.65
CA ALA A 100 -11.09 -3.04 8.15
C ALA A 100 -12.49 -3.41 8.63
N ALA A 101 -13.14 -4.39 7.98
CA ALA A 101 -14.45 -4.89 8.38
C ALA A 101 -14.43 -5.62 9.74
N GLY A 102 -13.30 -6.24 10.09
CA GLY A 102 -13.12 -6.96 11.36
C GLY A 102 -12.70 -6.08 12.53
N LEU A 103 -12.41 -4.79 12.34
CA LEU A 103 -11.91 -3.92 13.39
C LEU A 103 -12.96 -3.56 14.44
N SER A 104 -12.57 -3.64 15.71
CA SER A 104 -13.21 -2.96 16.84
C SER A 104 -12.50 -1.63 17.15
N ALA A 105 -13.07 -0.83 18.06
CA ALA A 105 -12.42 0.42 18.49
C ALA A 105 -11.09 0.14 19.24
N ASP A 106 -11.04 -0.95 19.98
CA ASP A 106 -9.84 -1.35 20.75
C ASP A 106 -8.68 -1.74 19.84
N ASP A 107 -8.96 -2.31 18.67
CA ASP A 107 -7.94 -2.68 17.67
C ASP A 107 -7.22 -1.46 17.05
N LEU A 108 -7.76 -0.28 17.21
CA LEU A 108 -7.17 0.99 16.76
C LEU A 108 -6.37 1.71 17.84
N THR A 109 -6.27 1.13 19.04
CA THR A 109 -5.53 1.69 20.17
C THR A 109 -4.11 1.10 20.29
N GLY A 110 -3.32 1.65 21.21
CA GLY A 110 -1.96 1.17 21.46
C GLY A 110 -0.97 1.53 20.34
N ASP A 111 0.12 0.78 20.30
CA ASP A 111 1.25 1.06 19.42
C ASP A 111 1.50 -0.07 18.43
N VAL A 112 2.10 0.30 17.30
CA VAL A 112 2.76 -0.61 16.36
C VAL A 112 4.27 -0.47 16.54
N ARG A 113 4.97 -1.60 16.70
CA ARG A 113 6.42 -1.65 16.83
C ARG A 113 7.02 -2.44 15.66
N TRP A 114 8.09 -1.92 15.10
CA TRP A 114 8.83 -2.62 14.04
C TRP A 114 10.29 -2.18 14.00
N PHE A 115 11.15 -3.03 13.46
CA PHE A 115 12.51 -2.63 13.09
C PHE A 115 12.48 -1.95 11.72
N SER A 116 12.97 -0.71 11.65
CA SER A 116 13.09 0.05 10.41
C SER A 116 14.47 -0.10 9.80
N GLY A 117 14.58 -0.83 8.70
CA GLY A 117 15.85 -1.00 7.98
C GLY A 117 16.38 0.31 7.36
N SER A 118 15.53 1.29 7.10
CA SER A 118 15.95 2.58 6.52
C SER A 118 16.72 3.47 7.51
N ILE A 119 16.41 3.38 8.80
CA ILE A 119 17.11 4.13 9.86
C ILE A 119 17.88 3.22 10.82
N ASN A 120 17.89 1.92 10.56
CA ASN A 120 18.55 0.88 11.35
C ASN A 120 18.21 0.95 12.86
N ALA A 121 16.92 1.11 13.18
CA ALA A 121 16.46 1.27 14.56
C ALA A 121 15.04 0.72 14.76
N GLU A 122 14.73 0.39 16.03
CA GLU A 122 13.37 0.11 16.48
C GLU A 122 12.51 1.39 16.41
N VAL A 123 11.31 1.26 15.87
CA VAL A 123 10.32 2.33 15.77
C VAL A 123 9.05 1.91 16.48
N THR A 124 8.49 2.83 17.26
CA THR A 124 7.18 2.66 17.89
C THR A 124 6.33 3.87 17.55
N LYS A 125 5.12 3.66 17.06
CA LYS A 125 4.16 4.73 16.72
C LYS A 125 2.74 4.32 17.10
N PRO A 126 1.87 5.29 17.45
CA PRO A 126 0.46 5.03 17.68
C PRO A 126 -0.17 4.30 16.49
N ARG A 127 -0.97 3.27 16.78
CA ARG A 127 -1.60 2.43 15.74
C ARG A 127 -2.52 3.23 14.84
N ASP A 128 -3.35 4.09 15.41
CA ASP A 128 -4.27 4.94 14.65
C ASP A 128 -3.53 5.86 13.67
N MET A 129 -2.39 6.43 14.07
CA MET A 129 -1.52 7.20 13.17
C MET A 129 -0.97 6.33 12.03
N CYS A 130 -0.56 5.09 12.31
CA CYS A 130 -0.08 4.17 11.28
C CYS A 130 -1.17 3.79 10.27
N VAL A 131 -2.41 3.62 10.72
CA VAL A 131 -3.57 3.38 9.86
C VAL A 131 -3.85 4.59 8.96
N VAL A 132 -3.85 5.80 9.50
CA VAL A 132 -3.96 7.04 8.71
C VAL A 132 -2.83 7.15 7.70
N HIS A 133 -1.60 6.79 8.10
CA HIS A 133 -0.45 6.77 7.19
C HIS A 133 -0.64 5.83 6.00
N LEU A 134 -1.14 4.61 6.20
CA LEU A 134 -1.42 3.66 5.11
C LEU A 134 -2.26 4.32 4.01
N PHE A 135 -3.39 4.94 4.36
CA PHE A 135 -4.29 5.54 3.38
C PHE A 135 -3.75 6.83 2.74
N ASN A 136 -3.04 7.66 3.52
CA ASN A 136 -2.40 8.86 2.99
C ASN A 136 -1.22 8.52 2.06
N HIS A 137 -0.45 7.49 2.36
CA HIS A 137 0.62 6.99 1.51
C HIS A 137 0.08 6.57 0.14
N GLN A 138 -1.04 5.86 0.11
CA GLN A 138 -1.76 5.49 -1.10
C GLN A 138 -2.18 6.73 -1.91
N THR A 139 -2.82 7.68 -1.26
CA THR A 139 -3.30 8.91 -1.92
C THR A 139 -2.14 9.72 -2.49
N HIS A 140 -1.05 9.87 -1.71
CA HIS A 140 0.14 10.60 -2.11
C HIS A 140 0.77 10.02 -3.39
N HIS A 141 1.04 8.72 -3.41
CA HIS A 141 1.72 8.10 -4.55
C HIS A 141 0.80 7.87 -5.75
N ARG A 142 -0.51 7.66 -5.56
CA ARG A 142 -1.45 7.69 -6.70
C ARG A 142 -1.47 9.03 -7.42
N GLY A 143 -1.30 10.13 -6.67
CA GLY A 143 -1.19 11.46 -7.26
C GLY A 143 0.10 11.72 -8.04
N GLN A 144 1.07 10.79 -7.99
CA GLN A 144 2.34 10.85 -8.74
C GLN A 144 2.31 10.03 -10.05
N ILE A 145 1.26 9.27 -10.29
CA ILE A 145 1.04 8.46 -11.49
C ILE A 145 0.23 9.25 -12.52
#